data_0721ac4ef26c4d2c7c72d31b58a22b62
#
_entry.id   0721ac4ef26c4d2c7c72d31b58a22b62
#
_cell.length_a   1.000
_cell.length_b   1.000
_cell.length_c   1.000
_cell.angle_alpha   90.00
_cell.angle_beta   90.00
_cell.angle_gamma   90.00
#
_symmetry.space_group_name_H-M   'P 1'
#
loop_
_entity.id
_entity.type
_entity.pdbx_description
1 polymer ?
#
loop_
_entity_poly.entity_id
_entity_poly.type
_entity_poly.pdbx_seq_one_letter_code
_entity_poly.pdbx_strand_id
1 'polypeptide(L)'
;SQPQTWVYETLNTTIADLEKTTVATGKIEPRDEILIKPQISGIIDVVYKEAGENVKKGEVIAKVKVIPELGQLNAAESRLRLAQINAQQNETDFERMKNLYEQKLISSEEYEKSEVSVKQAREELQTAKDNLQIIKEGITQNSASFSSTLIRSTIDGLILDVPVKEGNSVIMSNTFNDGTTIATVADMNDLIFRGNIDETEVGRLHEGMPVKISL
;
A
#
# COMPACT_ATOMS: atom_id res chain seq x y z
N SER A 1 30.37 -3.73 97.44
CA SER A 1 29.51 -3.29 96.34
C SER A 1 30.40 -2.92 95.13
N GLN A 2 30.31 -3.67 94.06
CA GLN A 2 30.99 -3.40 92.84
C GLN A 2 30.15 -2.43 91.99
N PRO A 3 30.74 -1.46 91.29
CA PRO A 3 30.01 -0.61 90.38
C PRO A 3 29.71 -1.34 89.07
N GLN A 4 28.43 -1.29 88.71
CA GLN A 4 27.93 -1.85 87.48
C GLN A 4 28.30 -0.92 86.28
N THR A 5 29.18 -1.35 85.43
CA THR A 5 29.56 -0.62 84.21
C THR A 5 28.53 -0.88 83.10
N TRP A 6 27.85 0.14 82.66
CA TRP A 6 26.97 0.06 81.51
C TRP A 6 27.80 0.17 80.24
N VAL A 7 27.79 -0.86 79.40
CA VAL A 7 28.39 -0.88 78.06
C VAL A 7 27.30 -0.41 77.07
N TYR A 8 27.54 0.73 76.49
CA TYR A 8 26.69 1.21 75.43
C TYR A 8 27.26 0.72 74.11
N GLU A 9 26.46 -0.02 73.35
CA GLU A 9 26.77 -0.46 72.00
C GLU A 9 26.24 0.62 71.03
N THR A 10 27.15 1.30 70.36
CA THR A 10 26.80 2.30 69.38
C THR A 10 26.56 1.61 68.02
N LEU A 11 25.30 1.58 67.57
CA LEU A 11 24.92 1.17 66.23
C LEU A 11 25.22 2.33 65.25
N ASN A 12 26.14 2.08 64.37
CA ASN A 12 26.37 2.97 63.21
C ASN A 12 25.18 2.80 62.23
N THR A 13 24.38 3.83 62.08
CA THR A 13 23.36 3.87 61.02
C THR A 13 24.01 4.20 59.72
N THR A 14 24.07 3.24 58.79
CA THR A 14 24.38 3.45 57.38
C THR A 14 23.16 4.02 56.66
N ILE A 15 23.35 5.15 56.02
CA ILE A 15 22.35 5.70 55.09
C ILE A 15 22.41 4.82 53.84
N ALA A 16 21.44 3.95 53.68
CA ALA A 16 21.24 3.23 52.41
C ALA A 16 20.20 4.01 51.60
N ASP A 17 20.55 4.31 50.37
CA ASP A 17 19.60 4.84 49.38
C ASP A 17 18.55 3.79 49.12
N LEU A 18 17.29 4.05 49.52
CA LEU A 18 16.17 3.22 49.26
C LEU A 18 15.65 3.58 47.84
N GLU A 19 16.02 2.78 46.85
CA GLU A 19 15.39 2.90 45.54
C GLU A 19 13.93 2.47 45.67
N LYS A 20 13.02 3.43 45.52
CA LYS A 20 11.60 3.18 45.50
C LYS A 20 11.17 2.97 44.06
N THR A 21 10.80 1.74 43.70
CA THR A 21 10.33 1.38 42.34
C THR A 21 8.81 1.23 42.33
N THR A 22 8.18 1.76 41.27
CA THR A 22 6.78 1.56 40.97
C THR A 22 6.66 0.48 39.92
N VAL A 23 5.84 -0.55 40.14
CA VAL A 23 5.60 -1.63 39.21
C VAL A 23 4.31 -1.37 38.45
N ALA A 24 4.37 -1.41 37.13
CA ALA A 24 3.20 -1.35 36.25
C ALA A 24 3.16 -2.62 35.37
N THR A 25 1.95 -3.11 35.14
CA THR A 25 1.71 -4.20 34.19
C THR A 25 1.09 -3.64 32.91
N GLY A 26 1.48 -4.18 31.77
CA GLY A 26 0.97 -3.72 30.49
C GLY A 26 1.42 -4.58 29.34
N LYS A 27 1.24 -4.04 28.14
CA LYS A 27 1.59 -4.71 26.88
C LYS A 27 2.63 -3.90 26.13
N ILE A 28 3.53 -4.61 25.43
CA ILE A 28 4.36 -4.01 24.39
C ILE A 28 3.61 -4.17 23.10
N GLU A 29 3.36 -3.05 22.42
CA GLU A 29 2.63 -3.02 21.16
C GLU A 29 3.31 -2.05 20.19
N PRO A 30 3.15 -2.23 18.87
CA PRO A 30 3.67 -1.29 17.89
C PRO A 30 2.95 0.06 18.04
N ARG A 31 3.71 1.17 17.88
CA ARG A 31 3.17 2.51 17.90
C ARG A 31 2.21 2.74 16.76
N ASP A 32 2.61 2.31 15.57
CA ASP A 32 1.87 2.51 14.33
C ASP A 32 1.47 1.19 13.70
N GLU A 33 0.22 1.12 13.29
CA GLU A 33 -0.36 0.08 12.48
C GLU A 33 -0.88 0.69 11.19
N ILE A 34 -0.49 0.14 10.05
CA ILE A 34 -0.93 0.61 8.74
C ILE A 34 -1.94 -0.38 8.17
N LEU A 35 -3.09 0.14 7.79
CA LEU A 35 -4.12 -0.61 7.09
C LEU A 35 -3.80 -0.60 5.59
N ILE A 36 -3.53 -1.77 5.04
CA ILE A 36 -3.31 -1.94 3.61
C ILE A 36 -4.65 -2.12 2.92
N LYS A 37 -4.94 -1.26 1.96
CA LYS A 37 -6.20 -1.22 1.22
C LYS A 37 -5.96 -1.35 -0.28
N PRO A 38 -6.92 -1.90 -1.04
CA PRO A 38 -6.77 -2.02 -2.49
C PRO A 38 -6.87 -0.66 -3.18
N GLN A 39 -6.18 -0.52 -4.30
CA GLN A 39 -6.29 0.65 -5.19
C GLN A 39 -7.37 0.48 -6.26
N ILE A 40 -7.95 -0.70 -6.37
CA ILE A 40 -9.00 -1.05 -7.31
C ILE A 40 -10.00 -1.99 -6.64
N SER A 41 -11.28 -1.84 -6.96
CA SER A 41 -12.33 -2.72 -6.48
C SER A 41 -12.39 -4.00 -7.31
N GLY A 42 -12.74 -5.11 -6.69
CA GLY A 42 -12.84 -6.40 -7.35
C GLY A 42 -13.04 -7.55 -6.38
N ILE A 43 -12.58 -8.72 -6.79
CA ILE A 43 -12.62 -9.96 -5.99
C ILE A 43 -11.18 -10.38 -5.69
N ILE A 44 -10.90 -10.82 -4.46
CA ILE A 44 -9.62 -11.40 -4.09
C ILE A 44 -9.40 -12.68 -4.91
N ASP A 45 -8.35 -12.67 -5.72
CA ASP A 45 -7.94 -13.80 -6.56
C ASP A 45 -6.96 -14.71 -5.82
N VAL A 46 -5.92 -14.11 -5.20
CA VAL A 46 -4.89 -14.82 -4.45
C VAL A 46 -4.52 -14.03 -3.20
N VAL A 47 -4.31 -14.73 -2.09
CA VAL A 47 -3.69 -14.20 -0.87
C VAL A 47 -2.32 -14.86 -0.71
N TYR A 48 -1.25 -14.08 -0.75
CA TYR A 48 0.14 -14.57 -0.71
C TYR A 48 0.74 -14.60 0.68
N LYS A 49 0.19 -13.82 1.61
CA LYS A 49 0.71 -13.62 2.96
C LYS A 49 -0.34 -13.89 4.02
N GLU A 50 0.12 -14.37 5.17
CA GLU A 50 -0.72 -14.68 6.33
C GLU A 50 -0.32 -13.81 7.53
N ALA A 51 -1.21 -13.74 8.52
CA ALA A 51 -0.89 -13.11 9.80
C ALA A 51 0.31 -13.81 10.46
N GLY A 52 1.21 -13.02 11.03
CA GLY A 52 2.44 -13.49 11.65
C GLY A 52 3.67 -13.51 10.74
N GLU A 53 3.50 -13.30 9.42
CA GLU A 53 4.61 -13.19 8.49
C GLU A 53 5.20 -11.77 8.45
N ASN A 54 6.51 -11.69 8.27
CA ASN A 54 7.19 -10.43 7.97
C ASN A 54 6.99 -10.04 6.51
N VAL A 55 6.88 -8.74 6.26
CA VAL A 55 6.72 -8.19 4.92
C VAL A 55 7.64 -6.99 4.74
N LYS A 56 8.15 -6.82 3.53
CA LYS A 56 8.92 -5.64 3.12
C LYS A 56 8.06 -4.68 2.32
N LYS A 57 8.39 -3.40 2.37
CA LYS A 57 7.80 -2.37 1.52
C LYS A 57 7.86 -2.80 0.04
N GLY A 58 6.73 -2.75 -0.65
CA GLY A 58 6.58 -3.18 -2.04
C GLY A 58 6.32 -4.67 -2.24
N GLU A 59 6.43 -5.50 -1.21
CA GLU A 59 6.13 -6.93 -1.29
C GLU A 59 4.63 -7.16 -1.44
N VAL A 60 4.26 -8.10 -2.32
CA VAL A 60 2.85 -8.39 -2.64
C VAL A 60 2.20 -9.20 -1.52
N ILE A 61 1.07 -8.71 -1.03
CA ILE A 61 0.26 -9.38 0.00
C ILE A 61 -0.88 -10.18 -0.64
N ALA A 62 -1.56 -9.59 -1.61
CA ALA A 62 -2.70 -10.20 -2.28
C ALA A 62 -2.84 -9.69 -3.72
N LYS A 63 -3.64 -10.40 -4.50
CA LYS A 63 -4.02 -10.01 -5.87
C LYS A 63 -5.53 -9.89 -5.97
N VAL A 64 -5.98 -8.83 -6.63
CA VAL A 64 -7.40 -8.57 -6.93
C VAL A 64 -7.68 -8.87 -8.40
N LYS A 65 -8.77 -9.55 -8.67
CA LYS A 65 -9.35 -9.70 -10.00
C LYS A 65 -10.39 -8.60 -10.20
N VAL A 66 -10.22 -7.79 -11.25
CA VAL A 66 -11.12 -6.69 -11.56
C VAL A 66 -12.49 -7.23 -12.03
N ILE A 67 -13.55 -6.59 -11.53
CA ILE A 67 -14.91 -6.75 -12.07
C ILE A 67 -15.24 -5.45 -12.80
N PRO A 68 -15.19 -5.41 -14.14
CA PRO A 68 -15.45 -4.19 -14.87
C PRO A 68 -16.93 -3.78 -14.78
N GLU A 69 -17.16 -2.49 -14.68
CA GLU A 69 -18.47 -1.91 -14.80
C GLU A 69 -18.92 -1.96 -16.28
N LEU A 70 -20.12 -2.52 -16.53
CA LEU A 70 -20.58 -2.84 -17.88
C LEU A 70 -20.69 -1.62 -18.80
N GLY A 71 -21.11 -0.47 -18.29
CA GLY A 71 -21.22 0.76 -19.06
C GLY A 71 -19.84 1.27 -19.52
N GLN A 72 -18.85 1.25 -18.62
CA GLN A 72 -17.49 1.62 -18.95
C GLN A 72 -16.85 0.64 -19.93
N LEU A 73 -17.09 -0.65 -19.74
CA LEU A 73 -16.60 -1.70 -20.65
C LEU A 73 -17.14 -1.49 -22.06
N ASN A 74 -18.46 -1.33 -22.20
CA ASN A 74 -19.09 -1.09 -23.49
C ASN A 74 -18.59 0.19 -24.18
N ALA A 75 -18.40 1.27 -23.41
CA ALA A 75 -17.86 2.52 -23.95
C ALA A 75 -16.42 2.36 -24.44
N ALA A 76 -15.58 1.64 -23.70
CA ALA A 76 -14.19 1.38 -24.10
C ALA A 76 -14.10 0.48 -25.33
N GLU A 77 -14.94 -0.55 -25.43
CA GLU A 77 -15.02 -1.41 -26.62
C GLU A 77 -15.48 -0.62 -27.86
N SER A 78 -16.45 0.29 -27.70
CA SER A 78 -16.89 1.16 -28.78
C SER A 78 -15.78 2.10 -29.26
N ARG A 79 -15.04 2.72 -28.33
CA ARG A 79 -13.88 3.57 -28.67
C ARG A 79 -12.80 2.79 -29.42
N LEU A 80 -12.53 1.55 -28.99
CA LEU A 80 -11.57 0.69 -29.68
C LEU A 80 -12.00 0.43 -31.12
N ARG A 81 -13.28 0.07 -31.35
CA ARG A 81 -13.78 -0.15 -32.72
C ARG A 81 -13.66 1.09 -33.61
N LEU A 82 -14.00 2.28 -33.08
CA LEU A 82 -13.87 3.53 -33.82
C LEU A 82 -12.40 3.86 -34.11
N ALA A 83 -11.50 3.66 -33.16
CA ALA A 83 -10.07 3.87 -33.35
C ALA A 83 -9.48 2.88 -34.40
N GLN A 84 -9.94 1.63 -34.39
CA GLN A 84 -9.56 0.64 -35.41
C GLN A 84 -9.97 1.07 -36.82
N ILE A 85 -11.21 1.54 -36.98
CA ILE A 85 -11.74 2.04 -38.26
C ILE A 85 -10.93 3.25 -38.73
N ASN A 86 -10.67 4.22 -37.84
CA ASN A 86 -9.89 5.41 -38.15
C ASN A 86 -8.43 5.06 -38.52
N ALA A 87 -7.80 4.18 -37.78
CA ALA A 87 -6.43 3.72 -38.09
C ALA A 87 -6.38 3.02 -39.44
N GLN A 88 -7.33 2.13 -39.73
CA GLN A 88 -7.39 1.43 -41.03
C GLN A 88 -7.57 2.42 -42.18
N GLN A 89 -8.43 3.43 -42.03
CA GLN A 89 -8.62 4.46 -43.06
C GLN A 89 -7.33 5.27 -43.31
N ASN A 90 -6.69 5.70 -42.24
CA ASN A 90 -5.42 6.45 -42.32
C ASN A 90 -4.25 5.60 -42.88
N GLU A 91 -4.19 4.31 -42.59
CA GLU A 91 -3.21 3.40 -43.22
C GLU A 91 -3.43 3.31 -44.72
N THR A 92 -4.66 3.13 -45.17
CA THR A 92 -5.01 3.06 -46.60
C THR A 92 -4.67 4.37 -47.30
N ASP A 93 -5.01 5.51 -46.67
CA ASP A 93 -4.70 6.83 -47.26
C ASP A 93 -3.19 7.09 -47.30
N PHE A 94 -2.46 6.70 -46.27
CA PHE A 94 -1.00 6.84 -46.24
C PHE A 94 -0.33 6.00 -47.34
N GLU A 95 -0.71 4.73 -47.53
CA GLU A 95 -0.21 3.89 -48.59
C GLU A 95 -0.46 4.49 -49.98
N ARG A 96 -1.64 5.08 -50.20
CA ARG A 96 -1.98 5.78 -51.43
C ARG A 96 -1.08 7.00 -51.63
N MET A 97 -0.93 7.84 -50.58
CA MET A 97 -0.08 9.04 -50.66
C MET A 97 1.39 8.70 -50.87
N LYS A 98 1.86 7.63 -50.23
CA LYS A 98 3.23 7.11 -50.44
C LYS A 98 3.49 6.75 -51.92
N ASN A 99 2.58 6.00 -52.55
CA ASN A 99 2.68 5.62 -53.96
C ASN A 99 2.65 6.85 -54.88
N LEU A 100 1.77 7.84 -54.60
CA LEU A 100 1.70 9.07 -55.36
C LEU A 100 2.97 9.93 -55.22
N TYR A 101 3.55 9.99 -54.04
CA TYR A 101 4.78 10.71 -53.77
C TYR A 101 5.98 10.08 -54.46
N GLU A 102 6.10 8.75 -54.45
CA GLU A 102 7.13 8.00 -55.17
C GLU A 102 7.05 8.24 -56.71
N GLN A 103 5.84 8.43 -57.22
CA GLN A 103 5.60 8.79 -58.63
C GLN A 103 5.73 10.31 -58.91
N LYS A 104 6.07 11.12 -57.87
CA LYS A 104 6.19 12.59 -57.94
C LYS A 104 4.89 13.30 -58.35
N LEU A 105 3.75 12.72 -57.97
CA LEU A 105 2.42 13.25 -58.29
C LEU A 105 1.84 14.15 -57.18
N ILE A 106 2.43 14.14 -56.00
CA ILE A 106 2.05 15.00 -54.88
C ILE A 106 3.29 15.70 -54.30
N SER A 107 3.04 16.78 -53.51
CA SER A 107 4.11 17.51 -52.84
C SER A 107 4.64 16.74 -51.61
N SER A 108 5.84 17.10 -51.15
CA SER A 108 6.38 16.59 -49.87
C SER A 108 5.50 16.97 -48.67
N GLU A 109 4.91 18.16 -48.72
CA GLU A 109 3.98 18.62 -47.67
C GLU A 109 2.75 17.73 -47.54
N GLU A 110 2.12 17.35 -48.65
CA GLU A 110 0.96 16.43 -48.67
C GLU A 110 1.34 15.05 -48.15
N TYR A 111 2.49 14.55 -48.54
CA TYR A 111 3.02 13.28 -48.05
C TYR A 111 3.29 13.31 -46.55
N GLU A 112 4.01 14.32 -46.05
CA GLU A 112 4.30 14.50 -44.59
C GLU A 112 3.03 14.64 -43.76
N LYS A 113 2.01 15.35 -44.25
CA LYS A 113 0.72 15.47 -43.60
C LYS A 113 0.03 14.12 -43.46
N SER A 114 0.07 13.27 -44.49
CA SER A 114 -0.50 11.92 -44.41
C SER A 114 0.28 11.03 -43.46
N GLU A 115 1.60 11.19 -43.36
CA GLU A 115 2.47 10.46 -42.40
C GLU A 115 2.12 10.83 -40.96
N VAL A 116 1.93 12.12 -40.65
CA VAL A 116 1.51 12.57 -39.32
C VAL A 116 0.12 12.03 -38.98
N SER A 117 -0.82 12.04 -39.94
CA SER A 117 -2.17 11.53 -39.71
C SER A 117 -2.19 10.05 -39.37
N VAL A 118 -1.42 9.23 -40.05
CA VAL A 118 -1.35 7.79 -39.76
C VAL A 118 -0.67 7.51 -38.41
N LYS A 119 0.36 8.27 -38.06
CA LYS A 119 1.00 8.16 -36.74
C LYS A 119 0.04 8.51 -35.61
N GLN A 120 -0.71 9.59 -35.75
CA GLN A 120 -1.74 9.99 -34.77
C GLN A 120 -2.82 8.92 -34.61
N ALA A 121 -3.31 8.36 -35.73
CA ALA A 121 -4.33 7.32 -35.72
C ALA A 121 -3.83 6.03 -35.06
N ARG A 122 -2.55 5.68 -35.23
CA ARG A 122 -1.92 4.53 -34.56
C ARG A 122 -1.83 4.74 -33.04
N GLU A 123 -1.44 5.94 -32.60
CA GLU A 123 -1.38 6.29 -31.17
C GLU A 123 -2.77 6.27 -30.53
N GLU A 124 -3.78 6.81 -31.21
CA GLU A 124 -5.16 6.75 -30.73
C GLU A 124 -5.66 5.31 -30.59
N LEU A 125 -5.34 4.44 -31.57
CA LEU A 125 -5.65 3.02 -31.50
C LEU A 125 -4.96 2.34 -30.30
N GLN A 126 -3.68 2.63 -30.09
CA GLN A 126 -2.94 2.05 -28.95
C GLN A 126 -3.54 2.53 -27.63
N THR A 127 -3.87 3.79 -27.51
CA THR A 127 -4.52 4.37 -26.31
C THR A 127 -5.87 3.70 -26.03
N ALA A 128 -6.67 3.46 -27.08
CA ALA A 128 -7.95 2.78 -26.95
C ALA A 128 -7.81 1.31 -26.50
N LYS A 129 -6.79 0.60 -27.01
CA LYS A 129 -6.45 -0.77 -26.59
C LYS A 129 -6.02 -0.80 -25.12
N ASP A 130 -5.12 0.09 -24.72
CA ASP A 130 -4.62 0.19 -23.34
C ASP A 130 -5.74 0.52 -22.36
N ASN A 131 -6.62 1.45 -22.71
CA ASN A 131 -7.76 1.82 -21.88
C ASN A 131 -8.73 0.64 -21.69
N LEU A 132 -9.03 -0.11 -22.75
CA LEU A 132 -9.86 -1.30 -22.63
C LEU A 132 -9.22 -2.35 -21.73
N GLN A 133 -7.91 -2.57 -21.86
CA GLN A 133 -7.18 -3.52 -21.03
C GLN A 133 -7.18 -3.10 -19.55
N ILE A 134 -7.00 -1.81 -19.24
CA ILE A 134 -7.11 -1.27 -17.87
C ILE A 134 -8.49 -1.53 -17.29
N ILE A 135 -9.56 -1.30 -18.06
CA ILE A 135 -10.94 -1.52 -17.59
C ILE A 135 -11.20 -3.00 -17.35
N LYS A 136 -10.71 -3.90 -18.22
CA LYS A 136 -10.90 -5.35 -18.09
C LYS A 136 -10.05 -5.99 -17.00
N GLU A 137 -8.78 -5.60 -16.91
CA GLU A 137 -7.75 -6.34 -16.16
C GLU A 137 -7.03 -5.50 -15.11
N GLY A 138 -7.22 -4.18 -15.11
CA GLY A 138 -6.53 -3.24 -14.21
C GLY A 138 -5.06 -2.98 -14.55
N ILE A 139 -4.55 -3.55 -15.65
CA ILE A 139 -3.14 -3.44 -16.07
C ILE A 139 -3.03 -3.23 -17.58
N THR A 140 -1.94 -2.59 -18.02
CA THR A 140 -1.50 -2.62 -19.43
C THR A 140 -0.27 -3.50 -19.58
N GLN A 141 0.07 -3.91 -20.80
CA GLN A 141 1.28 -4.68 -21.09
C GLN A 141 2.57 -3.97 -20.64
N ASN A 142 2.57 -2.64 -20.69
CA ASN A 142 3.74 -1.80 -20.37
C ASN A 142 3.84 -1.43 -18.88
N SER A 143 2.81 -1.67 -18.09
CA SER A 143 2.72 -1.25 -16.69
C SER A 143 2.45 -2.40 -15.71
N ALA A 144 2.74 -3.64 -16.07
CA ALA A 144 2.51 -4.81 -15.23
C ALA A 144 3.23 -4.73 -13.86
N SER A 145 4.39 -4.07 -13.78
CA SER A 145 5.12 -3.83 -12.53
C SER A 145 4.45 -2.80 -11.61
N PHE A 146 3.60 -1.93 -12.15
CA PHE A 146 2.82 -0.92 -11.42
C PHE A 146 1.33 -1.27 -11.36
N SER A 147 1.00 -2.54 -11.54
CA SER A 147 -0.38 -3.00 -11.55
C SER A 147 -1.11 -2.67 -10.26
N SER A 148 -2.25 -1.99 -10.37
CA SER A 148 -3.17 -1.73 -9.26
C SER A 148 -3.87 -2.99 -8.74
N THR A 149 -3.80 -4.11 -9.47
CA THR A 149 -4.36 -5.41 -9.06
C THR A 149 -3.50 -6.11 -8.00
N LEU A 150 -2.21 -5.78 -7.90
CA LEU A 150 -1.31 -6.30 -6.89
C LEU A 150 -1.32 -5.39 -5.66
N ILE A 151 -1.81 -5.92 -4.56
CA ILE A 151 -1.86 -5.21 -3.29
C ILE A 151 -0.54 -5.44 -2.56
N ARG A 152 0.21 -4.35 -2.36
CA ARG A 152 1.56 -4.38 -1.80
C ARG A 152 1.61 -3.71 -0.44
N SER A 153 2.51 -4.16 0.43
CA SER A 153 2.80 -3.46 1.66
C SER A 153 3.43 -2.10 1.37
N THR A 154 2.99 -1.09 2.11
CA THR A 154 3.53 0.28 2.04
C THR A 154 4.68 0.52 3.00
N ILE A 155 4.92 -0.41 3.93
CA ILE A 155 5.99 -0.36 4.94
C ILE A 155 6.65 -1.73 5.10
N ASP A 156 7.83 -1.73 5.68
CA ASP A 156 8.44 -2.94 6.27
C ASP A 156 7.79 -3.21 7.62
N GLY A 157 7.42 -4.44 7.91
CA GLY A 157 6.83 -4.77 9.19
C GLY A 157 6.32 -6.20 9.33
N LEU A 158 5.52 -6.40 10.37
CA LEU A 158 4.86 -7.67 10.67
C LEU A 158 3.38 -7.57 10.31
N ILE A 159 2.88 -8.55 9.58
CA ILE A 159 1.45 -8.68 9.29
C ILE A 159 0.75 -9.17 10.55
N LEU A 160 -0.12 -8.32 11.10
CA LEU A 160 -0.91 -8.64 12.30
C LEU A 160 -2.19 -9.40 11.96
N ASP A 161 -2.82 -9.05 10.84
CA ASP A 161 -4.09 -9.62 10.41
C ASP A 161 -4.25 -9.54 8.90
N VAL A 162 -4.91 -10.54 8.32
CA VAL A 162 -5.36 -10.60 6.93
C VAL A 162 -6.82 -11.05 6.93
N PRO A 163 -7.77 -10.08 7.08
CA PRO A 163 -9.19 -10.41 7.28
C PRO A 163 -9.90 -10.91 6.02
N VAL A 164 -9.26 -10.82 4.85
CA VAL A 164 -9.85 -11.23 3.57
C VAL A 164 -9.43 -12.64 3.16
N LYS A 165 -10.28 -13.27 2.37
CA LYS A 165 -10.06 -14.59 1.77
C LYS A 165 -10.27 -14.54 0.27
N GLU A 166 -9.70 -15.49 -0.45
CA GLU A 166 -9.98 -15.70 -1.87
C GLU A 166 -11.48 -15.79 -2.11
N GLY A 167 -11.95 -15.10 -3.13
CA GLY A 167 -13.38 -14.99 -3.44
C GLY A 167 -14.11 -13.85 -2.74
N ASN A 168 -13.52 -13.17 -1.73
CA ASN A 168 -14.15 -12.01 -1.11
C ASN A 168 -14.16 -10.82 -2.05
N SER A 169 -15.26 -10.08 -2.07
CA SER A 169 -15.36 -8.77 -2.73
C SER A 169 -14.64 -7.72 -1.89
N VAL A 170 -13.86 -6.87 -2.55
CA VAL A 170 -13.16 -5.75 -1.93
C VAL A 170 -13.44 -4.45 -2.66
N ILE A 171 -13.47 -3.35 -1.92
CA ILE A 171 -13.78 -2.02 -2.40
C ILE A 171 -12.58 -1.11 -2.12
N MET A 172 -12.16 -0.36 -3.13
CA MET A 172 -11.12 0.66 -2.98
C MET A 172 -11.59 1.80 -2.07
N SER A 173 -10.66 2.43 -1.37
CA SER A 173 -10.92 3.64 -0.58
C SER A 173 -11.22 4.83 -1.48
N ASN A 174 -12.20 5.65 -1.10
CA ASN A 174 -12.54 6.92 -1.75
C ASN A 174 -13.12 7.91 -0.73
N THR A 175 -13.57 9.08 -1.19
CA THR A 175 -14.14 10.14 -0.34
C THR A 175 -15.37 9.69 0.48
N PHE A 176 -16.10 8.69 -0.02
CA PHE A 176 -17.35 8.21 0.59
C PHE A 176 -17.23 6.85 1.29
N ASN A 177 -16.11 6.16 1.09
CA ASN A 177 -15.90 4.82 1.61
C ASN A 177 -14.44 4.61 2.01
N ASP A 178 -14.21 4.17 3.24
CA ASP A 178 -12.87 3.91 3.78
C ASP A 178 -12.15 2.75 3.08
N GLY A 179 -12.88 1.96 2.31
CA GLY A 179 -12.36 0.79 1.61
C GLY A 179 -12.22 -0.45 2.49
N THR A 180 -11.96 -1.58 1.83
CA THR A 180 -11.78 -2.87 2.50
C THR A 180 -10.33 -2.98 3.00
N THR A 181 -10.15 -3.33 4.28
CA THR A 181 -8.82 -3.66 4.80
C THR A 181 -8.39 -5.04 4.32
N ILE A 182 -7.27 -5.11 3.62
CA ILE A 182 -6.68 -6.36 3.13
C ILE A 182 -5.75 -6.98 4.17
N ALA A 183 -4.94 -6.14 4.80
CA ALA A 183 -4.01 -6.55 5.85
C ALA A 183 -3.72 -5.37 6.78
N THR A 184 -3.34 -5.69 8.00
CA THR A 184 -2.80 -4.72 8.97
C THR A 184 -1.34 -5.04 9.17
N VAL A 185 -0.46 -4.07 8.90
CA VAL A 185 1.00 -4.20 9.03
C VAL A 185 1.50 -3.27 10.12
N ALA A 186 2.27 -3.82 11.05
CA ALA A 186 2.85 -3.08 12.17
C ALA A 186 4.34 -2.84 11.96
N ASP A 187 4.80 -1.62 12.22
CA ASP A 187 6.23 -1.31 12.34
C ASP A 187 6.74 -1.82 13.69
N MET A 188 7.47 -2.94 13.67
CA MET A 188 8.02 -3.58 14.86
C MET A 188 9.31 -2.92 15.36
N ASN A 189 9.85 -1.93 14.65
CA ASN A 189 11.03 -1.16 15.07
C ASN A 189 10.66 -0.01 16.03
N ASP A 190 9.39 0.38 16.08
CA ASP A 190 8.87 1.44 16.95
C ASP A 190 7.80 0.85 17.88
N LEU A 191 8.24 0.28 18.99
CA LEU A 191 7.38 -0.32 20.01
C LEU A 191 7.16 0.64 21.16
N ILE A 192 5.94 0.63 21.70
CA ILE A 192 5.57 1.36 22.91
C ILE A 192 5.11 0.39 23.99
N PHE A 193 5.39 0.74 25.25
CA PHE A 193 4.78 0.08 26.40
C PHE A 193 3.52 0.84 26.80
N ARG A 194 2.40 0.14 26.82
CA ARG A 194 1.13 0.67 27.29
C ARG A 194 0.70 -0.11 28.53
N GLY A 195 0.71 0.53 29.67
CA GLY A 195 0.40 -0.08 30.95
C GLY A 195 -0.59 0.71 31.80
N ASN A 196 -1.16 0.02 32.77
CA ASN A 196 -2.01 0.63 33.81
C ASN A 196 -1.20 0.81 35.10
N ILE A 197 -1.31 1.98 35.68
CA ILE A 197 -0.67 2.35 36.94
C ILE A 197 -1.78 2.72 37.94
N ASP A 198 -1.61 2.33 39.21
CA ASP A 198 -2.49 2.69 40.27
C ASP A 198 -2.56 4.23 40.45
N GLU A 199 -3.74 4.78 40.65
CA GLU A 199 -3.94 6.22 40.82
C GLU A 199 -3.08 6.81 41.92
N THR A 200 -2.78 6.05 42.97
CA THR A 200 -1.91 6.47 44.08
C THR A 200 -0.44 6.67 43.68
N GLU A 201 -0.03 6.05 42.60
CA GLU A 201 1.34 6.06 42.09
C GLU A 201 1.55 7.07 40.93
N VAL A 202 0.47 7.52 40.26
CA VAL A 202 0.50 8.43 39.11
C VAL A 202 1.24 9.75 39.41
N GLY A 203 1.05 10.31 40.61
CA GLY A 203 1.71 11.57 41.00
C GLY A 203 3.22 11.51 41.13
N ARG A 204 3.82 10.33 41.08
CA ARG A 204 5.28 10.10 41.14
C ARG A 204 5.92 9.93 39.79
N LEU A 205 5.13 9.85 38.73
CA LEU A 205 5.60 9.66 37.38
C LEU A 205 5.82 11.01 36.71
N HIS A 206 6.92 11.11 35.97
CA HIS A 206 7.21 12.26 35.13
C HIS A 206 7.93 11.80 33.86
N GLU A 207 7.87 12.62 32.84
CA GLU A 207 8.52 12.37 31.57
C GLU A 207 10.04 12.28 31.77
N GLY A 208 10.68 11.31 31.11
CA GLY A 208 12.11 11.08 31.21
C GLY A 208 12.57 10.15 32.33
N MET A 209 11.66 9.59 33.11
CA MET A 209 12.04 8.58 34.12
C MET A 209 12.59 7.32 33.47
N PRO A 210 13.67 6.72 34.03
CA PRO A 210 14.19 5.44 33.55
C PRO A 210 13.18 4.32 33.83
N VAL A 211 12.96 3.46 32.83
CA VAL A 211 12.07 2.31 32.90
C VAL A 211 12.84 1.03 32.67
N LYS A 212 12.65 0.05 33.58
CA LYS A 212 13.15 -1.31 33.40
C LYS A 212 11.99 -2.22 33.01
N ILE A 213 12.07 -2.83 31.81
CA ILE A 213 11.06 -3.76 31.30
C ILE A 213 11.56 -5.18 31.56
N SER A 214 10.72 -6.00 32.20
CA SER A 214 10.93 -7.44 32.36
C SER A 214 9.80 -8.16 31.64
N LEU A 215 10.15 -9.06 30.70
CA LEU A 215 9.23 -9.87 29.92
C LEU A 215 9.10 -11.26 30.52
#